data_bd8edbc016d1da40da84bc0c37461494
#
_entry.id   bd8edbc016d1da40da84bc0c37461494
#
_cell.length_a   1.000
_cell.length_b   1.000
_cell.length_c   1.000
_cell.angle_alpha   90.00
_cell.angle_beta   90.00
_cell.angle_gamma   90.00
#
_symmetry.space_group_name_H-M   'P 1'
#
loop_
_entity.id
_entity.type
_entity.pdbx_description
1 polymer ?
#
loop_
_entity_poly.entity_id
_entity_poly.type
_entity_poly.pdbx_seq_one_letter_code
_entity_poly.pdbx_strand_id
1 'polypeptide(L)'
;MLAGALLLLAGCTLQPDVSQAAPNGRVGAAAPQLSGQTVEGAALKVDFRTSRTVLVFWAAWCGPCRNEQPWLNTLATRYASQGVRFYGIDMLDRDRALARAFRAEFKVSYPSLYDDNGLAAAAYEVDAPPSFVLVDQRGIVAARYPGEASQAQLEKLIDQKLLTSSVAANGSP
;
A
#
# COMPACT_ATOMS: atom_id res chain seq x y z
N MET A 1 -52.79 42.46 -12.82
CA MET A 1 -52.34 41.54 -11.76
C MET A 1 -51.63 40.37 -12.42
N LEU A 2 -50.30 40.45 -12.50
CA LEU A 2 -49.46 39.35 -13.02
C LEU A 2 -48.86 38.60 -11.81
N ALA A 3 -49.24 37.34 -11.63
CA ALA A 3 -48.67 36.45 -10.63
C ALA A 3 -47.43 35.75 -11.26
N GLY A 4 -46.25 36.12 -10.78
CA GLY A 4 -45.03 35.47 -11.16
C GLY A 4 -44.85 34.16 -10.37
N ALA A 5 -44.81 33.05 -11.07
CA ALA A 5 -44.46 31.73 -10.48
C ALA A 5 -42.93 31.60 -10.36
N LEU A 6 -42.42 31.52 -9.14
CA LEU A 6 -41.04 31.27 -8.83
C LEU A 6 -40.78 29.75 -8.88
N LEU A 7 -40.13 29.25 -9.94
CA LEU A 7 -39.69 27.87 -10.02
C LEU A 7 -38.40 27.70 -9.14
N LEU A 8 -38.53 27.01 -8.03
CA LEU A 8 -37.41 26.54 -7.22
C LEU A 8 -36.79 25.32 -7.94
N LEU A 9 -35.62 25.51 -8.54
CA LEU A 9 -34.78 24.42 -9.05
C LEU A 9 -34.10 23.76 -7.84
N ALA A 10 -34.67 22.65 -7.37
CA ALA A 10 -33.94 21.76 -6.44
C ALA A 10 -32.85 21.04 -7.21
N GLY A 11 -31.63 21.57 -7.14
CA GLY A 11 -30.42 20.91 -7.63
C GLY A 11 -30.11 19.71 -6.74
N CYS A 12 -30.44 18.49 -7.19
CA CYS A 12 -29.87 17.27 -6.60
C CYS A 12 -28.39 17.24 -6.93
N THR A 13 -27.55 17.62 -6.01
CA THR A 13 -26.11 17.31 -6.07
C THR A 13 -25.95 15.83 -5.81
N LEU A 14 -25.88 15.02 -6.86
CA LEU A 14 -25.40 13.65 -6.80
C LEU A 14 -23.90 13.70 -6.48
N GLN A 15 -23.58 13.81 -5.20
CA GLN A 15 -22.24 13.60 -4.74
C GLN A 15 -22.04 12.08 -4.67
N PRO A 16 -21.15 11.49 -5.48
CA PRO A 16 -20.93 10.05 -5.39
C PRO A 16 -20.46 9.72 -3.98
N ASP A 17 -21.14 8.78 -3.34
CA ASP A 17 -20.75 8.29 -2.04
C ASP A 17 -19.42 7.52 -2.19
N VAL A 18 -18.31 8.18 -1.83
CA VAL A 18 -16.96 7.61 -1.90
C VAL A 18 -16.79 6.36 -1.02
N SER A 19 -17.70 6.12 -0.08
CA SER A 19 -17.71 4.91 0.76
C SER A 19 -18.09 3.65 -0.02
N GLN A 20 -18.71 3.78 -1.21
CA GLN A 20 -19.09 2.68 -2.09
C GLN A 20 -18.17 2.50 -3.29
N ALA A 21 -17.13 3.32 -3.42
CA ALA A 21 -16.14 3.13 -4.47
C ALA A 21 -15.42 1.78 -4.29
N ALA A 22 -15.26 1.03 -5.38
CA ALA A 22 -14.49 -0.23 -5.34
C ALA A 22 -13.07 0.04 -4.81
N PRO A 23 -12.51 -0.87 -3.99
CA PRO A 23 -11.13 -0.75 -3.52
C PRO A 23 -10.18 -0.62 -4.71
N ASN A 24 -9.26 0.34 -4.62
CA ASN A 24 -8.22 0.55 -5.64
C ASN A 24 -6.95 1.11 -4.99
N GLY A 25 -5.86 1.20 -5.75
CA GLY A 25 -4.57 1.65 -5.26
C GLY A 25 -4.44 3.16 -5.03
N ARG A 26 -5.48 3.95 -5.22
CA ARG A 26 -5.39 5.43 -5.17
C ARG A 26 -5.43 5.96 -3.75
N VAL A 27 -4.70 7.03 -3.52
CA VAL A 27 -4.70 7.72 -2.21
C VAL A 27 -6.10 8.16 -1.84
N GLY A 28 -6.52 7.83 -0.63
CA GLY A 28 -7.86 8.10 -0.10
C GLY A 28 -8.89 6.99 -0.36
N ALA A 29 -8.61 6.03 -1.24
CA ALA A 29 -9.48 4.88 -1.47
C ALA A 29 -9.21 3.74 -0.48
N ALA A 30 -10.19 2.85 -0.31
CA ALA A 30 -9.96 1.58 0.37
C ALA A 30 -8.91 0.75 -0.37
N ALA A 31 -7.95 0.19 0.37
CA ALA A 31 -6.91 -0.65 -0.21
C ALA A 31 -7.51 -1.96 -0.75
N PRO A 32 -7.12 -2.39 -1.96
CA PRO A 32 -7.47 -3.71 -2.46
C PRO A 32 -7.04 -4.81 -1.51
N GLN A 33 -7.86 -5.87 -1.41
CA GLN A 33 -7.50 -7.03 -0.59
C GLN A 33 -6.22 -7.67 -1.12
N LEU A 34 -5.25 -7.89 -0.24
CA LEU A 34 -4.01 -8.58 -0.56
C LEU A 34 -4.05 -10.00 0.01
N SER A 35 -4.15 -11.01 -0.86
CA SER A 35 -4.18 -12.42 -0.49
C SER A 35 -3.66 -13.30 -1.60
N GLY A 36 -3.06 -14.44 -1.23
CA GLY A 36 -2.48 -15.40 -2.18
C GLY A 36 -1.44 -16.28 -1.51
N GLN A 37 -0.44 -16.72 -2.26
CA GLN A 37 0.70 -17.45 -1.72
C GLN A 37 1.92 -16.54 -1.58
N THR A 38 2.70 -16.75 -0.53
CA THR A 38 4.02 -16.12 -0.41
C THR A 38 4.99 -16.73 -1.44
N VAL A 39 6.13 -16.07 -1.62
CA VAL A 39 7.25 -16.59 -2.42
C VAL A 39 7.67 -18.00 -1.95
N GLU A 40 7.56 -18.30 -0.66
CA GLU A 40 7.83 -19.62 -0.08
C GLU A 40 6.68 -20.63 -0.26
N GLY A 41 5.50 -20.19 -0.68
CA GLY A 41 4.32 -21.04 -0.93
C GLY A 41 3.32 -21.11 0.22
N ALA A 42 3.56 -20.39 1.32
CA ALA A 42 2.59 -20.32 2.43
C ALA A 42 1.40 -19.41 2.06
N ALA A 43 0.21 -19.69 2.62
CA ALA A 43 -0.93 -18.81 2.45
C ALA A 43 -0.67 -17.44 3.12
N LEU A 44 -0.99 -16.36 2.43
CA LEU A 44 -0.92 -14.99 2.93
C LEU A 44 -2.28 -14.32 2.73
N LYS A 45 -2.77 -13.68 3.79
CA LYS A 45 -3.89 -12.74 3.72
C LYS A 45 -3.57 -11.57 4.64
N VAL A 46 -3.50 -10.37 4.08
CA VAL A 46 -3.19 -9.16 4.83
C VAL A 46 -4.49 -8.55 5.35
N ASP A 47 -4.57 -8.36 6.66
CA ASP A 47 -5.65 -7.59 7.29
C ASP A 47 -5.12 -6.20 7.63
N PHE A 48 -5.47 -5.22 6.81
CA PHE A 48 -5.05 -3.84 6.98
C PHE A 48 -5.63 -3.16 8.23
N ARG A 49 -6.65 -3.74 8.87
CA ARG A 49 -7.26 -3.18 10.08
C ARG A 49 -6.50 -3.52 11.36
N THR A 50 -5.59 -4.47 11.28
CA THR A 50 -4.78 -4.89 12.45
C THR A 50 -3.50 -4.07 12.62
N SER A 51 -3.00 -3.47 11.54
CA SER A 51 -1.77 -2.68 11.56
C SER A 51 -1.71 -1.69 10.40
N ARG A 52 -0.96 -0.61 10.60
CA ARG A 52 -0.51 0.24 9.50
C ARG A 52 0.42 -0.57 8.62
N THR A 53 0.36 -0.39 7.31
CA THR A 53 1.04 -1.29 6.38
C THR A 53 1.85 -0.51 5.35
N VAL A 54 3.06 -0.99 5.08
CA VAL A 54 3.88 -0.60 3.93
C VAL A 54 3.93 -1.78 2.97
N LEU A 55 3.40 -1.60 1.78
CA LEU A 55 3.51 -2.54 0.67
C LEU A 55 4.72 -2.15 -0.16
N VAL A 56 5.62 -3.11 -0.39
CA VAL A 56 6.84 -2.95 -1.17
C VAL A 56 6.70 -3.79 -2.43
N PHE A 57 6.50 -3.15 -3.58
CA PHE A 57 6.47 -3.82 -4.88
C PHE A 57 7.89 -3.96 -5.39
N TRP A 58 8.32 -5.18 -5.67
CA TRP A 58 9.68 -5.51 -6.04
C TRP A 58 9.74 -6.65 -7.06
N ALA A 59 10.90 -6.87 -7.66
CA ALA A 59 11.19 -8.03 -8.49
C ALA A 59 12.67 -8.42 -8.36
N ALA A 60 13.00 -9.69 -8.56
CA ALA A 60 14.37 -10.19 -8.44
C ALA A 60 15.34 -9.56 -9.45
N TRP A 61 14.86 -9.22 -10.64
CA TRP A 61 15.63 -8.56 -11.71
C TRP A 61 15.75 -7.04 -11.54
N CYS A 62 15.03 -6.44 -10.59
CA CYS A 62 15.00 -5.00 -10.37
C CYS A 62 16.27 -4.52 -9.66
N GLY A 63 17.16 -3.84 -10.38
CA GLY A 63 18.41 -3.31 -9.83
C GLY A 63 18.22 -2.37 -8.64
N PRO A 64 17.39 -1.31 -8.73
CA PRO A 64 17.09 -0.44 -7.61
C PRO A 64 16.52 -1.19 -6.39
N CYS A 65 15.64 -2.19 -6.60
CA CYS A 65 15.10 -3.00 -5.49
C CYS A 65 16.20 -3.72 -4.70
N ARG A 66 17.27 -4.15 -5.38
CA ARG A 66 18.45 -4.78 -4.74
C ARG A 66 19.20 -3.78 -3.86
N ASN A 67 19.32 -2.54 -4.30
CA ASN A 67 19.97 -1.46 -3.54
C ASN A 67 19.16 -1.07 -2.29
N GLU A 68 17.84 -1.12 -2.39
CA GLU A 68 16.94 -0.72 -1.32
C GLU A 68 16.77 -1.78 -0.23
N GLN A 69 16.87 -3.07 -0.58
CA GLN A 69 16.49 -4.15 0.32
C GLN A 69 17.23 -4.18 1.68
N PRO A 70 18.53 -3.87 1.78
CA PRO A 70 19.21 -3.85 3.07
C PRO A 70 18.62 -2.86 4.08
N TRP A 71 18.33 -1.64 3.64
CA TRP A 71 17.74 -0.65 4.54
C TRP A 71 16.22 -0.85 4.74
N LEU A 72 15.51 -1.47 3.79
CA LEU A 72 14.12 -1.89 3.98
C LEU A 72 13.97 -2.90 5.11
N ASN A 73 14.89 -3.86 5.24
CA ASN A 73 14.92 -4.78 6.40
C ASN A 73 15.06 -4.02 7.72
N THR A 74 15.94 -3.03 7.76
CA THR A 74 16.15 -2.18 8.94
C THR A 74 14.88 -1.41 9.29
N LEU A 75 14.22 -0.81 8.30
CA LEU A 75 12.96 -0.10 8.51
C LEU A 75 11.84 -1.03 8.98
N ALA A 76 11.69 -2.19 8.35
CA ALA A 76 10.67 -3.17 8.74
C ALA A 76 10.82 -3.59 10.20
N THR A 77 12.06 -3.81 10.65
CA THR A 77 12.34 -4.14 12.07
C THR A 77 12.06 -2.95 12.99
N ARG A 78 12.53 -1.76 12.64
CA ARG A 78 12.37 -0.55 13.47
C ARG A 78 10.90 -0.15 13.63
N TYR A 79 10.14 -0.16 12.57
CA TYR A 79 8.74 0.28 12.59
C TYR A 79 7.78 -0.79 13.13
N ALA A 80 8.21 -2.06 13.25
CA ALA A 80 7.37 -3.11 13.82
C ALA A 80 6.92 -2.80 15.26
N SER A 81 7.79 -2.22 16.09
CA SER A 81 7.46 -1.77 17.45
C SER A 81 6.49 -0.60 17.50
N GLN A 82 6.32 0.11 16.38
CA GLN A 82 5.39 1.24 16.23
C GLN A 82 4.08 0.83 15.54
N GLY A 83 3.82 -0.49 15.40
CA GLY A 83 2.60 -1.02 14.81
C GLY A 83 2.52 -0.87 13.28
N VAL A 84 3.66 -0.74 12.60
CA VAL A 84 3.73 -0.75 11.14
C VAL A 84 4.28 -2.10 10.67
N ARG A 85 3.59 -2.74 9.72
CA ARG A 85 3.98 -3.99 9.10
C ARG A 85 4.39 -3.77 7.65
N PHE A 86 5.42 -4.49 7.23
CA PHE A 86 5.87 -4.50 5.84
C PHE A 86 5.42 -5.79 5.17
N TYR A 87 4.97 -5.70 3.93
CA TYR A 87 4.68 -6.81 3.05
C TYR A 87 5.27 -6.55 1.68
N GLY A 88 5.99 -7.52 1.13
CA GLY A 88 6.46 -7.48 -0.24
C GLY A 88 5.37 -7.95 -1.21
N ILE A 89 5.40 -7.44 -2.41
CA ILE A 89 4.69 -7.97 -3.56
C ILE A 89 5.75 -8.20 -4.64
N ASP A 90 6.09 -9.46 -4.86
CA ASP A 90 6.99 -9.88 -5.93
C ASP A 90 6.22 -9.89 -7.23
N MET A 91 6.40 -8.84 -8.01
CA MET A 91 5.65 -8.61 -9.24
C MET A 91 6.50 -8.92 -10.48
N LEU A 92 5.88 -9.50 -11.49
CA LEU A 92 6.48 -9.74 -12.80
C LEU A 92 7.68 -10.74 -12.81
N ASP A 93 7.98 -11.42 -11.71
CA ASP A 93 8.91 -12.54 -11.72
C ASP A 93 8.19 -13.80 -12.23
N ARG A 94 8.60 -14.28 -13.41
CA ARG A 94 8.01 -15.47 -14.02
C ARG A 94 8.52 -16.77 -13.39
N ASP A 95 9.64 -16.69 -12.66
CA ASP A 95 10.24 -17.83 -11.97
C ASP A 95 10.35 -17.54 -10.47
N ARG A 96 9.53 -18.25 -9.71
CA ARG A 96 9.53 -18.18 -8.24
C ARG A 96 10.90 -18.51 -7.62
N ALA A 97 11.74 -19.29 -8.32
CA ALA A 97 13.08 -19.59 -7.83
C ALA A 97 13.97 -18.34 -7.78
N LEU A 98 13.84 -17.43 -8.72
CA LEU A 98 14.55 -16.13 -8.72
C LEU A 98 14.10 -15.27 -7.54
N ALA A 99 12.79 -15.20 -7.28
CA ALA A 99 12.24 -14.50 -6.13
C ALA A 99 12.74 -15.08 -4.80
N ARG A 100 12.81 -16.41 -4.68
CA ARG A 100 13.38 -17.08 -3.49
C ARG A 100 14.86 -16.78 -3.32
N ALA A 101 15.64 -16.80 -4.41
CA ALA A 101 17.05 -16.48 -4.39
C ALA A 101 17.29 -15.04 -3.92
N PHE A 102 16.54 -14.07 -4.45
CA PHE A 102 16.58 -12.67 -4.00
C PHE A 102 16.30 -12.57 -2.50
N ARG A 103 15.21 -13.17 -2.02
CA ARG A 103 14.84 -13.12 -0.60
C ARG A 103 15.92 -13.74 0.31
N ALA A 104 16.53 -14.84 -0.13
CA ALA A 104 17.61 -15.49 0.59
C ALA A 104 18.89 -14.63 0.62
N GLU A 105 19.29 -14.08 -0.52
CA GLU A 105 20.47 -13.21 -0.68
C GLU A 105 20.37 -11.99 0.23
N PHE A 106 19.25 -11.28 0.18
CA PHE A 106 19.04 -10.06 0.95
C PHE A 106 18.45 -10.28 2.34
N LYS A 107 18.19 -11.54 2.75
CA LYS A 107 17.59 -11.89 4.04
C LYS A 107 16.31 -11.09 4.31
N VAL A 108 15.43 -11.01 3.30
CA VAL A 108 14.19 -10.22 3.38
C VAL A 108 13.37 -10.62 4.60
N SER A 109 13.17 -9.68 5.53
CA SER A 109 12.63 -9.94 6.87
C SER A 109 11.10 -9.95 6.97
N TYR A 110 10.41 -9.59 5.90
CA TYR A 110 8.95 -9.50 5.85
C TYR A 110 8.36 -10.46 4.81
N PRO A 111 7.12 -10.96 5.02
CA PRO A 111 6.48 -11.86 4.06
C PRO A 111 6.24 -11.15 2.72
N SER A 112 6.38 -11.89 1.63
CA SER A 112 6.17 -11.37 0.28
C SER A 112 5.19 -12.25 -0.49
N LEU A 113 4.13 -11.64 -1.01
CA LEU A 113 3.22 -12.27 -1.96
C LEU A 113 3.95 -12.54 -3.27
N TYR A 114 3.72 -13.70 -3.87
CA TYR A 114 4.15 -14.02 -5.22
C TYR A 114 3.02 -13.68 -6.20
N ASP A 115 3.18 -12.56 -6.91
CA ASP A 115 2.18 -12.01 -7.85
C ASP A 115 2.58 -12.33 -9.31
N ASP A 116 2.66 -13.61 -9.63
CA ASP A 116 3.09 -14.13 -10.93
C ASP A 116 2.18 -13.73 -12.09
N ASN A 117 0.92 -13.48 -11.80
CA ASN A 117 -0.09 -13.05 -12.77
C ASN A 117 -0.34 -11.54 -12.79
N GLY A 118 0.35 -10.76 -11.93
CA GLY A 118 0.26 -9.31 -11.87
C GLY A 118 -1.07 -8.76 -11.34
N LEU A 119 -1.93 -9.59 -10.77
CA LEU A 119 -3.26 -9.15 -10.30
C LEU A 119 -3.17 -8.20 -9.11
N ALA A 120 -2.24 -8.45 -8.18
CA ALA A 120 -2.04 -7.54 -7.06
C ALA A 120 -1.45 -6.22 -7.54
N ALA A 121 -0.43 -6.23 -8.39
CA ALA A 121 0.14 -5.02 -8.97
C ALA A 121 -0.92 -4.19 -9.71
N ALA A 122 -1.74 -4.84 -10.56
CA ALA A 122 -2.82 -4.18 -11.29
C ALA A 122 -3.89 -3.58 -10.35
N ALA A 123 -4.31 -4.31 -9.30
CA ALA A 123 -5.29 -3.81 -8.33
C ALA A 123 -4.79 -2.55 -7.60
N TYR A 124 -3.49 -2.47 -7.35
CA TYR A 124 -2.86 -1.29 -6.76
C TYR A 124 -2.41 -0.24 -7.78
N GLU A 125 -2.70 -0.44 -9.07
CA GLU A 125 -2.27 0.46 -10.16
C GLU A 125 -0.75 0.71 -10.11
N VAL A 126 0.04 -0.35 -9.93
CA VAL A 126 1.51 -0.31 -9.92
C VAL A 126 2.04 -0.94 -11.20
N ASP A 127 2.70 -0.12 -12.02
CA ASP A 127 3.19 -0.51 -13.35
C ASP A 127 4.60 -1.09 -13.32
N ALA A 128 5.43 -0.67 -12.36
CA ALA A 128 6.83 -1.07 -12.28
C ALA A 128 7.39 -1.07 -10.84
N PRO A 129 8.34 -2.00 -10.54
CA PRO A 129 9.13 -1.97 -9.31
C PRO A 129 10.35 -1.03 -9.44
N PRO A 130 10.88 -0.47 -8.33
CA PRO A 130 10.26 -0.48 -7.03
C PRO A 130 9.08 0.48 -6.95
N SER A 131 8.12 0.18 -6.09
CA SER A 131 7.03 1.10 -5.75
C SER A 131 6.58 0.83 -4.33
N PHE A 132 6.07 1.86 -3.65
CA PHE A 132 5.61 1.74 -2.27
C PHE A 132 4.18 2.25 -2.15
N VAL A 133 3.35 1.50 -1.43
CA VAL A 133 1.98 1.91 -1.08
C VAL A 133 1.83 1.81 0.43
N LEU A 134 1.40 2.89 1.06
CA LEU A 134 1.17 2.97 2.49
C LEU A 134 -0.32 2.89 2.76
N VAL A 135 -0.72 1.99 3.66
CA VAL A 135 -2.12 1.78 4.05
C VAL A 135 -2.26 2.04 5.54
N ASP A 136 -3.21 2.89 5.91
CA ASP A 136 -3.50 3.21 7.30
C ASP A 136 -4.29 2.08 7.99
N GLN A 137 -4.47 2.19 9.32
CA GLN A 137 -5.15 1.18 10.13
C GLN A 137 -6.67 1.10 9.88
N ARG A 138 -7.23 1.99 9.06
CA ARG A 138 -8.62 1.90 8.59
C ARG A 138 -8.71 1.12 7.27
N GLY A 139 -7.57 0.72 6.70
CA GLY A 139 -7.48 0.08 5.40
C GLY A 139 -7.55 1.05 4.23
N ILE A 140 -7.22 2.34 4.46
CA ILE A 140 -7.22 3.36 3.42
C ILE A 140 -5.79 3.59 2.91
N VAL A 141 -5.62 3.71 1.60
CA VAL A 141 -4.34 4.08 0.99
C VAL A 141 -3.98 5.51 1.42
N ALA A 142 -2.98 5.64 2.30
CA ALA A 142 -2.56 6.91 2.88
C ALA A 142 -1.53 7.64 2.00
N ALA A 143 -0.71 6.90 1.26
CA ALA A 143 0.30 7.46 0.36
C ALA A 143 0.77 6.44 -0.67
N ARG A 144 1.41 6.94 -1.72
CA ARG A 144 2.11 6.16 -2.75
C ARG A 144 3.46 6.82 -3.04
N TYR A 145 4.43 6.00 -3.38
CA TYR A 145 5.72 6.47 -3.87
C TYR A 145 6.16 5.54 -5.03
N PRO A 146 5.97 5.96 -6.27
CA PRO A 146 6.43 5.19 -7.44
C PRO A 146 7.92 5.42 -7.67
N GLY A 147 8.64 4.37 -8.04
CA GLY A 147 10.08 4.41 -8.33
C GLY A 147 10.97 4.27 -7.09
N GLU A 148 12.26 4.36 -7.34
CA GLU A 148 13.32 4.24 -6.33
C GLU A 148 13.21 5.32 -5.26
N ALA A 149 13.30 4.92 -3.99
CA ALA A 149 13.29 5.81 -2.83
C ALA A 149 14.63 5.75 -2.09
N SER A 150 15.00 6.85 -1.46
CA SER A 150 16.00 6.78 -0.39
C SER A 150 15.35 6.36 0.92
N GLN A 151 16.15 5.79 1.83
CA GLN A 151 15.71 5.45 3.16
C GLN A 151 15.00 6.63 3.85
N ALA A 152 15.61 7.83 3.81
CA ALA A 152 15.06 9.03 4.45
C ALA A 152 13.71 9.48 3.84
N GLN A 153 13.51 9.29 2.53
CA GLN A 153 12.23 9.61 1.89
C GLN A 153 11.12 8.68 2.37
N LEU A 154 11.39 7.37 2.43
CA LEU A 154 10.39 6.40 2.89
C LEU A 154 10.11 6.56 4.40
N GLU A 155 11.13 6.80 5.23
CA GLU A 155 10.95 7.13 6.66
C GLU A 155 10.03 8.33 6.85
N LYS A 156 10.34 9.45 6.18
CA LYS A 156 9.52 10.65 6.26
C LYS A 156 8.06 10.38 5.84
N LEU A 157 7.86 9.57 4.80
CA LEU A 157 6.53 9.24 4.32
C LEU A 157 5.76 8.39 5.34
N ILE A 158 6.41 7.39 5.95
CA ILE A 158 5.82 6.55 7.02
C ILE A 158 5.44 7.42 8.20
N ASP A 159 6.36 8.25 8.70
CA ASP A 159 6.13 9.10 9.87
C ASP A 159 4.94 10.04 9.64
N GLN A 160 4.91 10.72 8.50
CA GLN A 160 3.87 11.71 8.19
C GLN A 160 2.51 11.08 7.88
N LYS A 161 2.47 9.92 7.23
CA LYS A 161 1.23 9.36 6.69
C LYS A 161 0.64 8.24 7.53
N LEU A 162 1.47 7.53 8.27
CA LEU A 162 1.02 6.41 9.09
C LEU A 162 1.06 6.70 10.59
N LEU A 163 2.04 7.49 11.09
CA LEU A 163 2.20 7.69 12.52
C LEU A 163 1.54 8.99 13.02
N THR A 164 1.71 10.11 12.30
CA THR A 164 1.16 11.41 12.74
C THR A 164 -0.36 11.46 12.67
N SER A 165 -0.98 10.72 11.75
CA SER A 165 -2.45 10.69 11.60
C SER A 165 -3.20 10.06 12.79
N SER A 166 -2.52 9.38 13.73
CA SER A 166 -3.12 8.76 14.91
C SER A 166 -3.37 9.75 16.05
N VAL A 167 -2.70 10.90 16.07
CA VAL A 167 -2.83 11.91 17.14
C VAL A 167 -4.11 12.72 17.01
N ALA A 168 -4.61 12.89 15.77
CA ALA A 168 -5.82 13.68 15.53
C ALA A 168 -7.14 12.96 15.89
N ALA A 169 -7.12 11.63 16.05
CA ALA A 169 -8.33 10.86 16.37
C ALA A 169 -8.63 10.75 17.88
N ASN A 170 -7.67 11.09 18.76
CA ASN A 170 -7.82 10.96 20.22
C ASN A 170 -7.95 12.32 20.95
N GLY A 171 -8.12 13.41 20.23
CA GLY A 171 -8.22 14.76 20.77
C GLY A 171 -9.58 15.40 20.51
N SER A 172 -10.65 14.91 21.14
CA SER A 172 -11.84 15.72 21.40
C SER A 172 -12.28 15.50 22.84
N PRO A 173 -12.41 16.58 23.59
CA PRO A 173 -12.90 16.54 24.96
C PRO A 173 -14.38 16.18 25.05
#